data_966ba73016427bcbb129139cebc3bc14
#
_entry.id   966ba73016427bcbb129139cebc3bc14
#
_cell.length_a   1.000
_cell.length_b   1.000
_cell.length_c   1.000
_cell.angle_alpha   90.00
_cell.angle_beta   90.00
_cell.angle_gamma   90.00
#
_symmetry.space_group_name_H-M   'P 1'
#
loop_
_entity.id
_entity.type
_entity.pdbx_description
1 polymer ?
#
loop_
_entity_poly.entity_id
_entity_poly.type
_entity_poly.pdbx_seq_one_letter_code
_entity_poly.pdbx_strand_id
1 'polypeptide(L)'
;MNILEDSFGRKFPYIRLSITDVCNFKCGYCLPNGYQKDKSDNRKFLSVEEIEKLAKGLSELGVSKIRLTGGEPTIRKDFFDIVKILKNKSGIKKTVITTNGYRLDQIAEKLVESEIDGINISIDSFNRETFKRLTGHDRLQEILEGIEILQKLNFKNIKINAVLLKGINDTYNDFENFGYFIKNNKI
;
A
#
# COMPACT_ATOMS: atom_id res chain seq x y z
N MET A 1 -2.97 10.15 29.21
CA MET A 1 -2.98 9.19 28.08
C MET A 1 -1.61 8.54 28.02
N ASN A 2 -1.55 7.22 28.06
CA ASN A 2 -0.30 6.51 27.82
C ASN A 2 0.05 6.70 26.33
N ILE A 3 1.22 7.23 26.03
CA ILE A 3 1.71 7.41 24.66
C ILE A 3 2.71 6.28 24.41
N LEU A 4 2.59 5.62 23.25
CA LEU A 4 3.57 4.64 22.82
C LEU A 4 4.91 5.36 22.58
N GLU A 5 5.84 5.15 23.50
CA GLU A 5 7.13 5.84 23.55
C GLU A 5 8.23 4.83 23.91
N ASP A 6 9.40 4.96 23.32
CA ASP A 6 10.55 4.14 23.68
C ASP A 6 11.40 4.78 24.80
N SER A 7 12.43 4.07 25.25
CA SER A 7 13.37 4.55 26.29
C SER A 7 14.17 5.79 25.89
N PHE A 8 14.12 6.23 24.64
CA PHE A 8 14.79 7.43 24.13
C PHE A 8 13.83 8.61 23.95
N GLY A 9 12.58 8.51 24.40
CA GLY A 9 11.56 9.56 24.26
C GLY A 9 10.94 9.68 22.87
N ARG A 10 11.17 8.70 21.97
CA ARG A 10 10.56 8.71 20.63
C ARG A 10 9.13 8.21 20.71
N LYS A 11 8.20 9.02 20.21
CA LYS A 11 6.77 8.70 20.16
C LYS A 11 6.41 8.05 18.83
N PHE A 12 5.49 7.09 18.87
CA PHE A 12 5.08 6.31 17.70
C PHE A 12 3.59 6.57 17.36
N PRO A 13 3.26 7.75 16.80
CA PRO A 13 1.89 8.05 16.39
C PRO A 13 1.47 7.36 15.08
N TYR A 14 2.37 6.64 14.45
CA TYR A 14 2.21 6.01 13.15
C TYR A 14 2.72 4.55 13.18
N ILE A 15 1.85 3.63 12.75
CA ILE A 15 2.16 2.19 12.66
C ILE A 15 1.94 1.70 11.22
N ARG A 16 2.81 0.80 10.78
CA ARG A 16 2.59 -0.02 9.58
C ARG A 16 2.06 -1.37 10.03
N LEU A 17 0.88 -1.74 9.54
CA LEU A 17 0.21 -2.99 9.85
C LEU A 17 0.18 -3.87 8.60
N SER A 18 0.96 -4.94 8.61
CA SER A 18 0.87 -5.99 7.60
C SER A 18 -0.35 -6.85 7.88
N ILE A 19 -1.30 -6.92 6.94
CA ILE A 19 -2.54 -7.69 7.08
C ILE A 19 -2.52 -9.01 6.30
N THR A 20 -1.50 -9.23 5.49
CA THR A 20 -1.29 -10.45 4.71
C THR A 20 0.18 -10.55 4.27
N ASP A 21 0.68 -11.74 4.07
CA ASP A 21 1.97 -12.01 3.41
C ASP A 21 1.79 -12.39 1.93
N VAL A 22 0.55 -12.64 1.50
CA VAL A 22 0.22 -12.99 0.13
C VAL A 22 0.45 -11.81 -0.79
N CYS A 23 1.17 -12.02 -1.88
CA CYS A 23 1.34 -11.04 -2.95
C CYS A 23 1.09 -11.71 -4.30
N ASN A 24 0.44 -10.98 -5.18
CA ASN A 24 0.16 -11.42 -6.54
C ASN A 24 1.27 -11.05 -7.55
N PHE A 25 2.24 -10.22 -7.15
CA PHE A 25 3.43 -9.92 -7.94
C PHE A 25 4.60 -10.82 -7.52
N LYS A 26 5.60 -10.93 -8.40
CA LYS A 26 6.84 -11.69 -8.17
C LYS A 26 8.07 -10.81 -8.43
N CYS A 27 8.11 -9.67 -7.74
CA CYS A 27 9.22 -8.73 -7.90
C CYS A 27 10.55 -9.39 -7.56
N GLY A 28 11.51 -9.28 -8.48
CA GLY A 28 12.79 -9.99 -8.41
C GLY A 28 13.60 -9.72 -7.15
N TYR A 29 13.46 -8.54 -6.55
CA TYR A 29 14.13 -8.14 -5.31
C TYR A 29 13.34 -8.44 -4.02
N CYS A 30 12.07 -8.89 -4.13
CA CYS A 30 11.19 -9.14 -2.99
C CYS A 30 10.73 -10.60 -2.92
N LEU A 31 9.97 -11.05 -3.93
CA LEU A 31 9.42 -12.40 -4.03
C LEU A 31 9.72 -12.99 -5.43
N PRO A 32 10.98 -13.30 -5.75
CA PRO A 32 11.40 -13.70 -7.11
C PRO A 32 10.66 -14.94 -7.64
N ASN A 33 10.28 -15.83 -6.74
CA ASN A 33 9.54 -17.06 -7.07
C ASN A 33 8.01 -16.90 -6.91
N GLY A 34 7.53 -15.65 -6.66
CA GLY A 34 6.15 -15.40 -6.28
C GLY A 34 5.81 -15.91 -4.87
N TYR A 35 4.61 -15.61 -4.40
CA TYR A 35 4.14 -16.11 -3.11
C TYR A 35 3.95 -17.63 -3.17
N GLN A 36 4.56 -18.33 -2.24
CA GLN A 36 4.39 -19.77 -2.06
C GLN A 36 3.86 -20.03 -0.65
N LYS A 37 2.67 -20.62 -0.59
CA LYS A 37 2.11 -21.04 0.70
C LYS A 37 2.89 -22.22 1.23
N ASP A 38 3.52 -22.05 2.38
CA ASP A 38 4.08 -23.18 3.11
C ASP A 38 2.92 -24.07 3.62
N LYS A 39 2.89 -25.30 3.17
CA LYS A 39 1.84 -26.28 3.56
C LYS A 39 1.91 -26.67 5.03
N SER A 40 3.07 -26.49 5.66
CA SER A 40 3.28 -26.75 7.08
C SER A 40 2.89 -25.57 7.98
N ASP A 41 2.69 -24.38 7.40
CA ASP A 41 2.35 -23.16 8.12
C ASP A 41 0.85 -23.12 8.44
N ASN A 42 0.53 -23.32 9.70
CA ASN A 42 -0.83 -23.27 10.24
C ASN A 42 -1.24 -21.86 10.72
N ARG A 43 -0.38 -20.84 10.59
CA ARG A 43 -0.69 -19.46 10.97
C ARG A 43 -1.86 -18.94 10.17
N LYS A 44 -2.74 -18.20 10.83
CA LYS A 44 -3.85 -17.49 10.23
C LYS A 44 -3.57 -15.99 10.27
N PHE A 45 -4.04 -15.27 9.28
CA PHE A 45 -4.08 -13.81 9.36
C PHE A 45 -5.08 -13.36 10.41
N LEU A 46 -4.79 -12.23 11.05
CA LEU A 46 -5.74 -11.63 11.98
C LEU A 46 -7.10 -11.44 11.31
N SER A 47 -8.16 -11.78 12.00
CA SER A 47 -9.52 -11.49 11.55
C SER A 47 -9.81 -10.00 11.61
N VAL A 48 -10.93 -9.59 11.02
CA VAL A 48 -11.38 -8.20 11.03
C VAL A 48 -11.60 -7.71 12.47
N GLU A 49 -12.17 -8.56 13.33
CA GLU A 49 -12.42 -8.29 14.74
C GLU A 49 -11.13 -8.19 15.57
N GLU A 50 -10.14 -9.02 15.26
CA GLU A 50 -8.82 -8.96 15.92
C GLU A 50 -8.08 -7.68 15.52
N ILE A 51 -8.17 -7.27 14.26
CA ILE A 51 -7.62 -5.99 13.76
C ILE A 51 -8.32 -4.81 14.43
N GLU A 52 -9.65 -4.87 14.63
CA GLU A 52 -10.39 -3.84 15.35
C GLU A 52 -9.88 -3.69 16.79
N LYS A 53 -9.75 -4.80 17.52
CA LYS A 53 -9.24 -4.80 18.90
C LYS A 53 -7.82 -4.25 18.99
N LEU A 54 -6.94 -4.69 18.08
CA LEU A 54 -5.57 -4.20 17.99
C LEU A 54 -5.53 -2.69 17.74
N ALA A 55 -6.31 -2.20 16.76
CA ALA A 55 -6.33 -0.79 16.40
C ALA A 55 -6.91 0.10 17.51
N LYS A 56 -7.91 -0.37 18.25
CA LYS A 56 -8.41 0.31 19.46
C LYS A 56 -7.32 0.47 20.51
N GLY A 57 -6.63 -0.62 20.87
CA GLY A 57 -5.54 -0.57 21.83
C GLY A 57 -4.40 0.35 21.38
N LEU A 58 -4.04 0.32 20.08
CA LEU A 58 -3.06 1.25 19.52
C LEU A 58 -3.51 2.71 19.59
N SER A 59 -4.80 2.97 19.35
CA SER A 59 -5.36 4.33 19.46
C SER A 59 -5.31 4.85 20.90
N GLU A 60 -5.60 4.02 21.89
CA GLU A 60 -5.50 4.35 23.32
C GLU A 60 -4.05 4.67 23.73
N LEU A 61 -3.06 4.08 23.04
CA LEU A 61 -1.63 4.35 23.19
C LEU A 61 -1.14 5.53 22.34
N GLY A 62 -2.06 6.33 21.77
CA GLY A 62 -1.72 7.55 21.03
C GLY A 62 -1.36 7.34 19.56
N VAL A 63 -1.50 6.13 19.01
CA VAL A 63 -1.36 5.91 17.57
C VAL A 63 -2.53 6.56 16.85
N SER A 64 -2.25 7.47 15.93
CA SER A 64 -3.25 8.24 15.20
C SER A 64 -3.31 7.87 13.71
N LYS A 65 -2.31 7.16 13.21
CA LYS A 65 -2.22 6.77 11.80
C LYS A 65 -1.82 5.31 11.64
N ILE A 66 -2.58 4.58 10.84
CA ILE A 66 -2.22 3.21 10.42
C ILE A 66 -2.01 3.19 8.91
N ARG A 67 -0.93 2.54 8.49
CA ARG A 67 -0.70 2.18 7.10
C ARG A 67 -0.91 0.68 6.92
N LEU A 68 -1.93 0.32 6.17
CA LEU A 68 -2.12 -1.06 5.75
C LEU A 68 -1.08 -1.43 4.69
N THR A 69 -0.47 -2.57 4.88
CA THR A 69 0.55 -3.14 4.00
C THR A 69 0.49 -4.67 4.07
N GLY A 70 1.52 -5.34 3.57
CA GLY A 70 1.63 -6.79 3.60
C GLY A 70 2.49 -7.27 2.46
N GLY A 71 2.10 -8.39 1.83
CA GLY A 71 2.42 -8.67 0.45
C GLY A 71 1.67 -7.63 -0.40
N GLU A 72 0.45 -7.96 -0.83
CA GLU A 72 -0.46 -6.97 -1.43
C GLU A 72 -1.78 -6.91 -0.63
N PRO A 73 -2.05 -5.82 0.12
CA PRO A 73 -3.21 -5.77 1.01
C PRO A 73 -4.54 -5.81 0.28
N THR A 74 -4.62 -5.26 -0.95
CA THR A 74 -5.87 -5.13 -1.70
C THR A 74 -6.42 -6.45 -2.24
N ILE A 75 -5.60 -7.51 -2.28
CA ILE A 75 -6.07 -8.84 -2.69
C ILE A 75 -6.72 -9.63 -1.55
N ARG A 76 -6.59 -9.16 -0.30
CA ARG A 76 -7.26 -9.75 0.82
C ARG A 76 -8.78 -9.52 0.71
N LYS A 77 -9.58 -10.59 0.80
CA LYS A 77 -11.02 -10.53 0.50
C LYS A 77 -11.80 -9.55 1.37
N ASP A 78 -11.43 -9.44 2.65
CA ASP A 78 -12.01 -8.57 3.67
C ASP A 78 -11.27 -7.23 3.83
N PHE A 79 -10.45 -6.84 2.84
CA PHE A 79 -9.68 -5.60 2.87
C PHE A 79 -10.53 -4.36 3.14
N PHE A 80 -11.66 -4.21 2.45
CA PHE A 80 -12.54 -3.05 2.62
C PHE A 80 -13.27 -3.05 3.97
N ASP A 81 -13.57 -4.22 4.54
CA ASP A 81 -14.11 -4.34 5.89
C ASP A 81 -13.09 -3.88 6.93
N ILE A 82 -11.83 -4.23 6.75
CA ILE A 82 -10.71 -3.74 7.58
C ILE A 82 -10.61 -2.21 7.50
N VAL A 83 -10.63 -1.63 6.29
CA VAL A 83 -10.60 -0.17 6.12
C VAL A 83 -11.77 0.48 6.86
N LYS A 84 -12.98 -0.03 6.66
CA LYS A 84 -14.20 0.49 7.30
C LYS A 84 -14.13 0.46 8.83
N ILE A 85 -13.60 -0.62 9.40
CA ILE A 85 -13.43 -0.74 10.86
C ILE A 85 -12.39 0.25 11.38
N LEU A 86 -11.26 0.39 10.70
CA LEU A 86 -10.23 1.35 11.07
C LEU A 86 -10.75 2.78 11.04
N LYS A 87 -11.56 3.14 10.07
CA LYS A 87 -12.16 4.48 9.93
C LYS A 87 -13.22 4.76 10.99
N ASN A 88 -14.11 3.80 11.26
CA ASN A 88 -15.34 4.07 11.99
C ASN A 88 -15.34 3.59 13.45
N LYS A 89 -14.49 2.63 13.81
CA LYS A 89 -14.59 1.95 15.11
C LYS A 89 -13.31 1.91 15.94
N SER A 90 -12.16 2.27 15.36
CA SER A 90 -10.87 2.06 16.03
C SER A 90 -10.34 3.29 16.78
N GLY A 91 -10.85 4.49 16.50
CA GLY A 91 -10.29 5.76 17.01
C GLY A 91 -9.06 6.24 16.22
N ILE A 92 -8.61 5.50 15.20
CA ILE A 92 -7.52 5.89 14.31
C ILE A 92 -7.97 7.06 13.42
N LYS A 93 -7.19 8.15 13.40
CA LYS A 93 -7.54 9.36 12.64
C LYS A 93 -7.23 9.26 11.16
N LYS A 94 -6.19 8.49 10.78
CA LYS A 94 -5.77 8.35 9.38
C LYS A 94 -5.47 6.90 9.04
N THR A 95 -6.13 6.39 8.01
CA THR A 95 -5.88 5.08 7.41
C THR A 95 -5.36 5.25 6.01
N VAL A 96 -4.16 4.77 5.74
CA VAL A 96 -3.51 4.82 4.41
C VAL A 96 -3.09 3.43 3.98
N ILE A 97 -2.90 3.21 2.67
CA ILE A 97 -2.41 1.93 2.15
C ILE A 97 -1.07 2.09 1.42
N THR A 98 -0.31 1.00 1.35
CA THR A 98 0.72 0.79 0.34
C THR A 98 0.31 -0.40 -0.49
N THR A 99 0.25 -0.23 -1.80
CA THR A 99 -0.20 -1.22 -2.77
C THR A 99 0.72 -1.27 -3.99
N ASN A 100 0.79 -2.40 -4.64
CA ASN A 100 1.42 -2.54 -5.95
C ASN A 100 0.53 -2.03 -7.09
N GLY A 101 -0.70 -1.59 -6.78
CA GLY A 101 -1.65 -1.04 -7.73
C GLY A 101 -2.37 -2.06 -8.61
N TYR A 102 -2.25 -3.35 -8.33
CA TYR A 102 -2.96 -4.38 -9.08
C TYR A 102 -4.48 -4.12 -9.07
N ARG A 103 -5.07 -4.10 -10.27
CA ARG A 103 -6.48 -3.76 -10.49
C ARG A 103 -6.91 -2.41 -9.91
N LEU A 104 -6.00 -1.45 -9.85
CA LEU A 104 -6.34 -0.12 -9.33
C LEU A 104 -7.44 0.53 -10.16
N ASP A 105 -7.44 0.31 -11.48
CA ASP A 105 -8.51 0.69 -12.41
C ASP A 105 -9.90 0.20 -11.98
N GLN A 106 -9.97 -0.98 -11.36
CA GLN A 106 -11.24 -1.60 -10.95
C GLN A 106 -11.67 -1.27 -9.53
N ILE A 107 -10.73 -0.89 -8.66
CA ILE A 107 -11.01 -0.65 -7.23
C ILE A 107 -10.89 0.80 -6.80
N ALA A 108 -10.47 1.71 -7.70
CA ALA A 108 -10.23 3.12 -7.38
C ALA A 108 -11.47 3.81 -6.78
N GLU A 109 -12.64 3.63 -7.37
CA GLU A 109 -13.90 4.19 -6.85
C GLU A 109 -14.19 3.68 -5.45
N LYS A 110 -14.11 2.37 -5.25
CA LYS A 110 -14.35 1.75 -3.94
C LYS A 110 -13.33 2.18 -2.88
N LEU A 111 -12.07 2.45 -3.27
CA LEU A 111 -11.07 3.03 -2.36
C LEU A 111 -11.49 4.42 -1.88
N VAL A 112 -12.00 5.26 -2.77
CA VAL A 112 -12.50 6.59 -2.42
C VAL A 112 -13.75 6.49 -1.54
N GLU A 113 -14.70 5.64 -1.90
CA GLU A 113 -15.92 5.38 -1.11
C GLU A 113 -15.63 4.84 0.30
N SER A 114 -14.51 4.11 0.47
CA SER A 114 -14.08 3.61 1.77
C SER A 114 -13.48 4.69 2.68
N GLU A 115 -13.40 5.94 2.20
CA GLU A 115 -12.85 7.10 2.92
C GLU A 115 -11.39 6.92 3.35
N ILE A 116 -10.61 6.15 2.58
CA ILE A 116 -9.17 5.99 2.85
C ILE A 116 -8.45 7.34 2.72
N ASP A 117 -7.53 7.63 3.64
CA ASP A 117 -6.91 8.96 3.72
C ASP A 117 -5.70 9.13 2.78
N GLY A 118 -5.22 8.07 2.17
CA GLY A 118 -4.10 8.16 1.23
C GLY A 118 -3.66 6.81 0.68
N ILE A 119 -3.10 6.86 -0.52
CA ILE A 119 -2.65 5.68 -1.26
C ILE A 119 -1.20 5.89 -1.68
N ASN A 120 -0.32 4.96 -1.27
CA ASN A 120 1.03 4.86 -1.79
C ASN A 120 1.05 3.72 -2.82
N ILE A 121 1.36 4.04 -4.05
CA ILE A 121 1.42 3.08 -5.15
C ILE A 121 2.89 2.79 -5.46
N SER A 122 3.26 1.51 -5.49
CA SER A 122 4.62 1.09 -5.81
C SER A 122 4.76 0.93 -7.31
N ILE A 123 5.52 1.85 -7.94
CA ILE A 123 5.85 1.81 -9.37
C ILE A 123 7.36 2.00 -9.50
N ASP A 124 8.07 0.93 -9.79
CA ASP A 124 9.55 0.96 -9.86
C ASP A 124 10.07 1.46 -11.22
N SER A 125 9.21 1.52 -12.24
CA SER A 125 9.55 2.09 -13.54
C SER A 125 8.28 2.50 -14.30
N PHE A 126 8.35 3.61 -15.02
CA PHE A 126 7.33 4.03 -16.00
C PHE A 126 7.63 3.47 -17.41
N ASN A 127 8.75 2.78 -17.59
CA ASN A 127 8.98 1.98 -18.80
C ASN A 127 8.28 0.62 -18.63
N ARG A 128 7.35 0.30 -19.55
CA ARG A 128 6.52 -0.92 -19.50
C ARG A 128 7.34 -2.21 -19.44
N GLU A 129 8.38 -2.31 -20.27
CA GLU A 129 9.21 -3.51 -20.32
C GLU A 129 10.06 -3.68 -19.04
N THR A 130 10.60 -2.58 -18.52
CA THR A 130 11.33 -2.58 -17.25
C THR A 130 10.38 -2.93 -16.10
N PHE A 131 9.19 -2.34 -16.03
CA PHE A 131 8.18 -2.66 -15.03
C PHE A 131 7.80 -4.15 -15.06
N LYS A 132 7.50 -4.68 -16.26
CA LYS A 132 7.17 -6.09 -16.46
C LYS A 132 8.30 -7.01 -16.02
N ARG A 133 9.54 -6.67 -16.37
CA ARG A 133 10.73 -7.44 -15.96
C ARG A 133 10.91 -7.44 -14.44
N LEU A 134 10.72 -6.30 -13.78
CA LEU A 134 10.87 -6.16 -12.33
C LEU A 134 9.78 -6.87 -11.54
N THR A 135 8.52 -6.73 -11.96
CA THR A 135 7.35 -7.21 -11.22
C THR A 135 6.88 -8.60 -11.65
N GLY A 136 7.34 -9.06 -12.82
CA GLY A 136 6.86 -10.28 -13.47
C GLY A 136 5.45 -10.17 -14.06
N HIS A 137 4.89 -8.95 -14.13
CA HIS A 137 3.54 -8.69 -14.62
C HIS A 137 3.48 -7.45 -15.50
N ASP A 138 2.71 -7.54 -16.59
CA ASP A 138 2.47 -6.46 -17.53
C ASP A 138 1.19 -5.71 -17.15
N ARG A 139 1.27 -4.90 -16.06
CA ARG A 139 0.12 -4.24 -15.45
C ARG A 139 0.29 -2.73 -15.27
N LEU A 140 1.35 -2.15 -15.82
CA LEU A 140 1.61 -0.72 -15.65
C LEU A 140 0.46 0.14 -16.15
N GLN A 141 -0.10 -0.19 -17.31
CA GLN A 141 -1.16 0.60 -17.93
C GLN A 141 -2.42 0.66 -17.04
N GLU A 142 -2.87 -0.47 -16.50
CA GLU A 142 -4.04 -0.53 -15.61
C GLU A 142 -3.81 0.25 -14.31
N ILE A 143 -2.56 0.26 -13.82
CA ILE A 143 -2.20 1.07 -12.64
C ILE A 143 -2.31 2.56 -12.97
N LEU A 144 -1.82 3.00 -14.13
CA LEU A 144 -1.90 4.39 -14.56
C LEU A 144 -3.35 4.83 -14.77
N GLU A 145 -4.17 4.00 -15.41
CA GLU A 145 -5.62 4.23 -15.56
C GLU A 145 -6.31 4.37 -14.19
N GLY A 146 -5.95 3.52 -13.22
CA GLY A 146 -6.46 3.63 -11.86
C GLY A 146 -6.07 4.94 -11.17
N ILE A 147 -4.85 5.44 -11.40
CA ILE A 147 -4.41 6.76 -10.90
C ILE A 147 -5.26 7.87 -11.53
N GLU A 148 -5.51 7.81 -12.84
CA GLU A 148 -6.38 8.79 -13.51
C GLU A 148 -7.81 8.79 -12.95
N ILE A 149 -8.37 7.61 -12.65
CA ILE A 149 -9.69 7.49 -12.00
C ILE A 149 -9.67 8.16 -10.63
N LEU A 150 -8.67 7.88 -9.79
CA LEU A 150 -8.52 8.53 -8.49
C LEU A 150 -8.46 10.06 -8.61
N GLN A 151 -7.75 10.58 -9.62
CA GLN A 151 -7.66 12.01 -9.86
C GLN A 151 -8.99 12.62 -10.32
N LYS A 152 -9.72 11.95 -11.23
CA LYS A 152 -11.07 12.35 -11.66
C LYS A 152 -12.05 12.42 -10.49
N LEU A 153 -11.87 11.54 -9.50
CA LEU A 153 -12.63 11.53 -8.25
C LEU A 153 -12.11 12.55 -7.21
N ASN A 154 -11.17 13.43 -7.61
CA ASN A 154 -10.55 14.43 -6.74
C ASN A 154 -9.81 13.85 -5.51
N PHE A 155 -9.35 12.62 -5.56
CA PHE A 155 -8.53 12.05 -4.50
C PHE A 155 -7.12 12.66 -4.52
N LYS A 156 -6.72 13.34 -3.42
CA LYS A 156 -5.51 14.20 -3.40
C LYS A 156 -4.26 13.51 -2.85
N ASN A 157 -4.43 12.52 -1.98
CA ASN A 157 -3.31 11.91 -1.24
C ASN A 157 -2.75 10.68 -1.94
N ILE A 158 -2.26 10.86 -3.16
CA ILE A 158 -1.55 9.83 -3.92
C ILE A 158 -0.05 10.03 -3.75
N LYS A 159 0.71 8.96 -3.56
CA LYS A 159 2.17 8.94 -3.60
C LYS A 159 2.65 7.79 -4.43
N ILE A 160 3.70 8.02 -5.20
CA ILE A 160 4.42 6.96 -5.90
C ILE A 160 5.68 6.64 -5.10
N ASN A 161 5.89 5.36 -4.83
CA ASN A 161 7.13 4.84 -4.27
C ASN A 161 7.85 4.01 -5.34
N ALA A 162 9.16 4.15 -5.41
CA ALA A 162 10.00 3.33 -6.26
C ALA A 162 11.22 2.82 -5.50
N VAL A 163 11.59 1.58 -5.75
CA VAL A 163 12.87 1.02 -5.33
C VAL A 163 13.87 1.22 -6.45
N LEU A 164 14.93 1.99 -6.19
CA LEU A 164 16.01 2.16 -7.16
C LEU A 164 16.93 0.95 -7.16
N LEU A 165 17.09 0.34 -8.31
CA LEU A 165 17.90 -0.86 -8.53
C LEU A 165 19.01 -0.53 -9.53
N LYS A 166 20.26 -0.60 -9.06
CA LYS A 166 21.44 -0.26 -9.83
C LYS A 166 21.51 -1.03 -11.16
N GLY A 167 21.64 -0.29 -12.25
CA GLY A 167 21.74 -0.83 -13.61
C GLY A 167 20.41 -1.32 -14.18
N ILE A 168 19.27 -1.03 -13.53
CA ILE A 168 17.95 -1.49 -13.98
C ILE A 168 16.99 -0.32 -14.24
N ASN A 169 16.81 0.56 -13.25
CA ASN A 169 15.89 1.70 -13.30
C ASN A 169 16.50 2.98 -12.68
N ASP A 170 17.81 3.11 -12.75
CA ASP A 170 18.59 4.21 -12.18
C ASP A 170 19.26 5.10 -13.24
N THR A 171 18.80 5.04 -14.49
CA THR A 171 19.30 5.90 -15.56
C THR A 171 18.68 7.30 -15.49
N TYR A 172 19.34 8.27 -16.14
CA TYR A 172 18.78 9.63 -16.26
C TYR A 172 17.38 9.62 -16.88
N ASN A 173 17.16 8.82 -17.91
CA ASN A 173 15.85 8.69 -18.56
C ASN A 173 14.77 8.11 -17.59
N ASP A 174 15.15 7.21 -16.69
CA ASP A 174 14.20 6.72 -15.67
C ASP A 174 13.76 7.86 -14.75
N PHE A 175 14.70 8.68 -14.27
CA PHE A 175 14.38 9.84 -13.42
C PHE A 175 13.55 10.89 -14.17
N GLU A 176 13.84 11.17 -15.44
CA GLU A 176 13.02 12.07 -16.27
C GLU A 176 11.58 11.58 -16.40
N ASN A 177 11.38 10.29 -16.64
CA ASN A 177 10.05 9.68 -16.72
C ASN A 177 9.27 9.82 -15.39
N PHE A 178 9.92 9.64 -14.25
CA PHE A 178 9.32 9.90 -12.94
C PHE A 178 8.96 11.39 -12.79
N GLY A 179 9.89 12.28 -13.08
CA GLY A 179 9.67 13.74 -13.00
C GLY A 179 8.54 14.21 -13.90
N TYR A 180 8.49 13.72 -15.13
CA TYR A 180 7.43 14.02 -16.09
C TYR A 180 6.06 13.55 -15.58
N PHE A 181 5.99 12.31 -15.10
CA PHE A 181 4.74 11.75 -14.58
C PHE A 181 4.22 12.54 -13.38
N ILE A 182 5.07 12.81 -12.38
CA ILE A 182 4.71 13.55 -11.15
C ILE A 182 4.23 14.96 -11.50
N LYS A 183 4.97 15.67 -12.38
CA LYS A 183 4.64 17.05 -12.79
C LYS A 183 3.28 17.11 -13.48
N ASN A 184 3.02 16.20 -14.41
CA ASN A 184 1.79 16.21 -15.21
C ASN A 184 0.57 15.76 -14.42
N ASN A 185 0.76 14.90 -13.44
CA ASN A 185 -0.31 14.35 -12.61
C ASN A 185 -0.48 15.08 -11.28
N LYS A 186 0.35 16.08 -10.97
CA LYS A 186 0.30 16.84 -9.71
C LYS A 186 0.31 15.94 -8.45
N ILE A 187 1.12 14.88 -8.50
CA ILE A 187 1.28 13.87 -7.43
C ILE A 187 2.53 14.19 -6.59
#